data_7f71ba206edf9b00f9ddaea711179ab3
#
_entry.id   7f71ba206edf9b00f9ddaea711179ab3
#
_cell.length_a   1.000
_cell.length_b   1.000
_cell.length_c   1.000
_cell.angle_alpha   90.00
_cell.angle_beta   90.00
_cell.angle_gamma   90.00
#
_symmetry.space_group_name_H-M   'P 1'
#
loop_
_entity.id
_entity.type
_entity.pdbx_description
1 polymer ?
#
loop_
_entity_poly.entity_id
_entity_poly.type
_entity_poly.pdbx_seq_one_letter_code
_entity_poly.pdbx_strand_id
1 'polypeptide(L)'
;MSASYRKWLKDKLEKLQAIDCYSAGASPETIAKQLGIATKQIVKLNFNENLFMPRVKQAKLMKELTEEIDLRLYPEDEQAKLREKLSLYIGAPEECLVVGNASDELIDRIVRLFVEKGESALTFSPTFSIPRLCIKRQEGDYITVPLLSNLQLDVKGMMAKFSDKTRLLYICSPNNPTSTQYKVEDVEVLAKAFPGIVILDEAYCEFADYSLVPRIKEFPNMIILRTFSKAFGLAALRLGYAVANQELAKIVREKAPLPYPVSAFTLRMGAKMLDNVDLMQQSVRQVKLERGKLIKALNEIEGVEAFDSQANFLMVNTQKLADEVNEKLLKRGIMLKKWGKILQYNNCFRVTVGLPEMNAKLVEALKQIQSD
;
A
#
# COMPACT_ATOMS: atom_id res chain seq x y z
N MET A 1 31.97 -31.18 -3.27
CA MET A 1 31.88 -29.70 -3.17
C MET A 1 33.13 -29.19 -2.46
N SER A 2 33.81 -28.17 -3.02
CA SER A 2 34.98 -27.57 -2.41
C SER A 2 34.67 -26.87 -1.08
N ALA A 3 35.63 -26.74 -0.18
CA ALA A 3 35.47 -26.03 1.09
C ALA A 3 35.07 -24.55 0.86
N SER A 4 35.58 -23.94 -0.21
CA SER A 4 35.24 -22.55 -0.58
C SER A 4 33.77 -22.37 -1.01
N TYR A 5 33.20 -23.35 -1.73
CA TYR A 5 31.78 -23.33 -2.10
C TYR A 5 30.84 -23.43 -0.88
N ARG A 6 31.17 -24.31 0.06
CA ARG A 6 30.42 -24.47 1.31
C ARG A 6 30.47 -23.19 2.15
N LYS A 7 31.62 -22.52 2.20
CA LYS A 7 31.76 -21.23 2.88
C LYS A 7 30.91 -20.16 2.22
N TRP A 8 30.98 -20.01 0.90
CA TRP A 8 30.15 -19.02 0.15
C TRP A 8 28.66 -19.24 0.40
N LEU A 9 28.17 -20.48 0.32
CA LEU A 9 26.77 -20.80 0.54
C LEU A 9 26.30 -20.40 1.96
N LYS A 10 27.12 -20.76 2.97
CA LYS A 10 26.83 -20.39 4.37
C LYS A 10 26.75 -18.88 4.54
N ASP A 11 27.75 -18.15 4.09
CA ASP A 11 27.81 -16.68 4.19
C ASP A 11 26.62 -16.02 3.46
N LYS A 12 26.21 -16.57 2.30
CA LYS A 12 25.04 -16.04 1.54
C LYS A 12 23.73 -16.33 2.27
N LEU A 13 23.56 -17.52 2.84
CA LEU A 13 22.35 -17.86 3.60
C LEU A 13 22.23 -17.00 4.87
N GLU A 14 23.30 -16.77 5.60
CA GLU A 14 23.31 -15.89 6.78
C GLU A 14 22.89 -14.46 6.41
N LYS A 15 23.44 -13.90 5.32
CA LYS A 15 23.03 -12.58 4.81
C LYS A 15 21.54 -12.52 4.44
N LEU A 16 21.03 -13.55 3.78
CA LEU A 16 19.63 -13.60 3.38
C LEU A 16 18.69 -13.76 4.59
N GLN A 17 19.08 -14.54 5.60
CA GLN A 17 18.32 -14.69 6.85
C GLN A 17 18.27 -13.40 7.67
N ALA A 18 19.25 -12.51 7.55
CA ALA A 18 19.25 -11.21 8.20
C ALA A 18 18.27 -10.18 7.59
N ILE A 19 17.69 -10.49 6.40
CA ILE A 19 16.69 -9.62 5.79
C ILE A 19 15.33 -9.92 6.41
N ASP A 20 14.68 -8.88 6.95
CA ASP A 20 13.33 -8.99 7.51
C ASP A 20 12.35 -9.58 6.49
N CYS A 21 11.43 -10.42 6.98
CA CYS A 21 10.33 -10.94 6.17
C CYS A 21 9.06 -10.13 6.43
N TYR A 22 8.26 -9.93 5.39
CA TYR A 22 6.91 -9.42 5.58
C TYR A 22 6.06 -10.46 6.33
N SER A 23 5.46 -10.05 7.45
CA SER A 23 4.55 -10.90 8.22
C SER A 23 3.12 -10.36 8.14
N ALA A 24 2.23 -11.17 7.60
CA ALA A 24 0.80 -10.87 7.55
C ALA A 24 0.09 -11.07 8.91
N GLY A 25 0.71 -11.81 9.84
CA GLY A 25 0.06 -12.25 11.08
C GLY A 25 -0.87 -13.46 10.86
N ALA A 26 -1.68 -13.79 11.86
CA ALA A 26 -2.64 -14.91 11.78
C ALA A 26 -3.78 -14.60 10.80
N SER A 27 -4.28 -15.63 10.11
CA SER A 27 -5.46 -15.51 9.24
C SER A 27 -6.76 -15.46 10.05
N PRO A 28 -7.86 -14.92 9.47
CA PRO A 28 -9.19 -14.99 10.10
C PRO A 28 -9.62 -16.41 10.47
N GLU A 29 -9.30 -17.39 9.62
CA GLU A 29 -9.58 -18.81 9.86
C GLU A 29 -8.84 -19.33 11.08
N THR A 30 -7.55 -18.96 11.23
CA THR A 30 -6.74 -19.34 12.39
C THR A 30 -7.31 -18.77 13.68
N ILE A 31 -7.66 -17.49 13.71
CA ILE A 31 -8.26 -16.84 14.88
C ILE A 31 -9.64 -17.43 15.20
N ALA A 32 -10.49 -17.62 14.20
CA ALA A 32 -11.81 -18.23 14.38
C ALA A 32 -11.73 -19.64 15.01
N LYS A 33 -10.77 -20.46 14.52
CA LYS A 33 -10.51 -21.79 15.09
C LYS A 33 -10.05 -21.72 16.55
N GLN A 34 -9.17 -20.78 16.89
CA GLN A 34 -8.69 -20.58 18.28
C GLN A 34 -9.82 -20.16 19.22
N LEU A 35 -10.76 -19.35 18.72
CA LEU A 35 -11.90 -18.85 19.50
C LEU A 35 -13.13 -19.80 19.50
N GLY A 36 -13.14 -20.84 18.69
CA GLY A 36 -14.28 -21.73 18.55
C GLY A 36 -15.51 -21.09 17.89
N ILE A 37 -15.31 -20.09 17.01
CA ILE A 37 -16.38 -19.35 16.33
C ILE A 37 -16.30 -19.52 14.81
N ALA A 38 -17.37 -19.16 14.09
CA ALA A 38 -17.35 -19.18 12.63
C ALA A 38 -16.48 -18.02 12.06
N THR A 39 -15.70 -18.26 11.00
CA THR A 39 -14.84 -17.26 10.36
C THR A 39 -15.58 -15.96 9.98
N LYS A 40 -16.86 -16.06 9.60
CA LYS A 40 -17.71 -14.90 9.29
C LYS A 40 -17.99 -13.96 10.48
N GLN A 41 -17.73 -14.41 11.71
CA GLN A 41 -17.88 -13.60 12.92
C GLN A 41 -16.62 -12.76 13.22
N ILE A 42 -15.51 -13.05 12.54
CA ILE A 42 -14.28 -12.27 12.67
C ILE A 42 -14.45 -10.90 12.01
N VAL A 43 -14.12 -9.86 12.77
CA VAL A 43 -14.06 -8.46 12.31
C VAL A 43 -12.65 -8.15 11.84
N LYS A 44 -12.42 -8.26 10.53
CA LYS A 44 -11.10 -8.09 9.91
C LYS A 44 -10.88 -6.64 9.48
N LEU A 45 -10.09 -5.86 10.23
CA LEU A 45 -9.80 -4.43 9.98
C LEU A 45 -8.29 -4.14 9.92
N ASN A 46 -7.47 -5.09 9.43
CA ASN A 46 -6.02 -5.02 9.50
C ASN A 46 -5.27 -4.83 8.17
N PHE A 47 -5.93 -4.96 6.98
CA PHE A 47 -5.24 -4.94 5.67
C PHE A 47 -5.66 -3.82 4.73
N ASN A 48 -6.42 -2.84 5.19
CA ASN A 48 -6.87 -1.71 4.36
C ASN A 48 -7.62 -2.18 3.10
N GLU A 49 -8.46 -3.21 3.27
CA GLU A 49 -9.32 -3.72 2.20
C GLU A 49 -10.57 -2.85 2.07
N ASN A 50 -11.08 -2.67 0.85
CA ASN A 50 -12.32 -1.93 0.63
C ASN A 50 -13.51 -2.89 0.62
N LEU A 51 -14.15 -3.03 1.77
CA LEU A 51 -15.32 -3.91 1.97
C LEU A 51 -16.63 -3.28 1.47
N PHE A 52 -16.64 -2.00 1.10
CA PHE A 52 -17.81 -1.32 0.53
C PHE A 52 -18.01 -1.62 -0.96
N MET A 53 -17.03 -2.27 -1.62
CA MET A 53 -17.21 -2.75 -2.99
C MET A 53 -18.26 -3.85 -3.04
N PRO A 54 -19.31 -3.73 -3.89
CA PRO A 54 -20.43 -4.68 -3.89
C PRO A 54 -19.99 -6.06 -4.42
N ARG A 55 -19.81 -7.03 -3.52
CA ARG A 55 -19.36 -8.41 -3.84
C ARG A 55 -20.20 -9.05 -4.95
N VAL A 56 -21.51 -8.85 -4.93
CA VAL A 56 -22.43 -9.42 -5.94
C VAL A 56 -22.11 -8.89 -7.34
N LYS A 57 -21.80 -7.59 -7.45
CA LYS A 57 -21.42 -6.99 -8.74
C LYS A 57 -20.08 -7.54 -9.24
N GLN A 58 -19.09 -7.63 -8.34
CA GLN A 58 -17.80 -8.23 -8.69
C GLN A 58 -17.96 -9.70 -9.13
N ALA A 59 -18.76 -10.49 -8.41
CA ALA A 59 -19.03 -11.88 -8.77
C ALA A 59 -19.70 -12.01 -10.16
N LYS A 60 -20.60 -11.09 -10.51
CA LYS A 60 -21.21 -11.05 -11.85
C LYS A 60 -20.14 -10.80 -12.93
N LEU A 61 -19.30 -9.79 -12.75
CA LEU A 61 -18.21 -9.50 -13.69
C LEU A 61 -17.22 -10.66 -13.84
N MET A 62 -16.91 -11.35 -12.74
CA MET A 62 -16.06 -12.54 -12.76
C MET A 62 -16.70 -13.67 -13.58
N LYS A 63 -18.01 -13.92 -13.41
CA LYS A 63 -18.72 -14.95 -14.18
C LYS A 63 -18.67 -14.66 -15.69
N GLU A 64 -18.93 -13.43 -16.10
CA GLU A 64 -18.82 -13.01 -17.49
C GLU A 64 -17.42 -13.29 -18.05
N LEU A 65 -16.36 -12.98 -17.29
CA LEU A 65 -14.98 -13.23 -17.70
C LEU A 65 -14.64 -14.70 -17.89
N THR A 66 -15.21 -15.60 -17.08
CA THR A 66 -14.93 -17.06 -17.22
C THR A 66 -15.43 -17.62 -18.54
N GLU A 67 -16.41 -16.98 -19.18
CA GLU A 67 -16.94 -17.36 -20.49
C GLU A 67 -16.11 -16.79 -21.66
N GLU A 68 -15.31 -15.73 -21.40
CA GLU A 68 -14.55 -15.00 -22.41
C GLU A 68 -13.06 -15.40 -22.47
N ILE A 69 -12.51 -16.06 -21.42
CA ILE A 69 -11.08 -16.33 -21.30
C ILE A 69 -10.76 -17.78 -21.63
N ASP A 70 -9.86 -17.98 -22.60
CA ASP A 70 -9.21 -19.26 -22.82
C ASP A 70 -7.91 -19.33 -21.99
N LEU A 71 -7.92 -20.10 -20.90
CA LEU A 71 -6.80 -20.23 -19.98
C LEU A 71 -5.56 -20.93 -20.58
N ARG A 72 -5.68 -21.50 -21.79
CA ARG A 72 -4.57 -22.16 -22.50
C ARG A 72 -3.66 -21.17 -23.23
N LEU A 73 -4.09 -19.89 -23.39
CA LEU A 73 -3.40 -18.87 -24.17
C LEU A 73 -2.69 -17.86 -23.27
N TYR A 74 -1.56 -17.37 -23.73
CA TYR A 74 -0.87 -16.24 -23.10
C TYR A 74 -1.63 -14.92 -23.30
N PRO A 75 -1.53 -13.95 -22.38
CA PRO A 75 -2.20 -12.65 -22.50
C PRO A 75 -1.43 -11.70 -23.43
N GLU A 76 -1.61 -11.85 -24.76
CA GLU A 76 -0.86 -11.08 -25.76
C GLU A 76 -1.32 -9.61 -25.82
N ASP A 77 -2.64 -9.35 -25.90
CA ASP A 77 -3.21 -8.00 -26.06
C ASP A 77 -3.82 -7.41 -24.79
N GLU A 78 -4.07 -8.21 -23.76
CA GLU A 78 -4.82 -7.79 -22.59
C GLU A 78 -4.15 -6.64 -21.84
N GLN A 79 -2.82 -6.62 -21.82
CA GLN A 79 -2.07 -5.55 -21.16
C GLN A 79 -2.19 -4.21 -21.91
N ALA A 80 -2.23 -4.24 -23.24
CA ALA A 80 -2.46 -3.05 -24.07
C ALA A 80 -3.87 -2.52 -23.87
N LYS A 81 -4.89 -3.40 -23.93
CA LYS A 81 -6.29 -3.06 -23.66
C LYS A 81 -6.52 -2.44 -22.28
N LEU A 82 -5.83 -2.96 -21.26
CA LEU A 82 -5.90 -2.37 -19.93
C LEU A 82 -5.24 -0.98 -19.88
N ARG A 83 -4.09 -0.77 -20.55
CA ARG A 83 -3.44 0.55 -20.60
C ARG A 83 -4.30 1.60 -21.31
N GLU A 84 -4.96 1.24 -22.41
CA GLU A 84 -5.93 2.10 -23.09
C GLU A 84 -7.01 2.60 -22.12
N LYS A 85 -7.65 1.69 -21.38
CA LYS A 85 -8.68 2.05 -20.39
C LYS A 85 -8.12 2.85 -19.20
N LEU A 86 -6.93 2.52 -18.75
CA LEU A 86 -6.24 3.31 -17.73
C LEU A 86 -5.93 4.72 -18.22
N SER A 87 -5.49 4.88 -19.46
CA SER A 87 -5.24 6.18 -20.11
C SER A 87 -6.48 7.08 -20.04
N LEU A 88 -7.65 6.53 -20.39
CA LEU A 88 -8.93 7.23 -20.31
C LEU A 88 -9.30 7.57 -18.86
N TYR A 89 -9.09 6.63 -17.93
CA TYR A 89 -9.46 6.80 -16.52
C TYR A 89 -8.64 7.89 -15.82
N ILE A 90 -7.32 7.93 -16.06
CA ILE A 90 -6.42 8.85 -15.35
C ILE A 90 -6.02 10.10 -16.14
N GLY A 91 -6.37 10.16 -17.44
CA GLY A 91 -6.04 11.30 -18.31
C GLY A 91 -4.55 11.39 -18.68
N ALA A 92 -3.82 10.27 -18.69
CA ALA A 92 -2.41 10.22 -19.09
C ALA A 92 -2.24 9.32 -20.33
N PRO A 93 -1.27 9.63 -21.23
CA PRO A 93 -1.02 8.81 -22.43
C PRO A 93 -0.65 7.37 -22.09
N GLU A 94 -1.02 6.42 -22.93
CA GLU A 94 -0.74 4.99 -22.73
C GLU A 94 0.76 4.66 -22.61
N GLU A 95 1.59 5.36 -23.35
CA GLU A 95 3.03 5.23 -23.32
C GLU A 95 3.65 5.61 -21.96
N CYS A 96 2.95 6.42 -21.16
CA CYS A 96 3.32 6.78 -19.81
C CYS A 96 2.94 5.73 -18.76
N LEU A 97 2.25 4.64 -19.17
CA LEU A 97 1.68 3.64 -18.27
C LEU A 97 2.51 2.36 -18.23
N VAL A 98 2.65 1.81 -17.03
CA VAL A 98 3.26 0.51 -16.76
C VAL A 98 2.31 -0.32 -15.91
N VAL A 99 1.95 -1.52 -16.36
CA VAL A 99 1.12 -2.46 -15.60
C VAL A 99 2.02 -3.49 -14.92
N GLY A 100 1.69 -3.86 -13.68
CA GLY A 100 2.43 -4.83 -12.88
C GLY A 100 1.56 -5.68 -11.97
N ASN A 101 2.17 -6.68 -11.37
CA ASN A 101 1.52 -7.59 -10.43
C ASN A 101 1.47 -6.95 -9.02
N ALA A 102 0.55 -6.01 -8.83
CA ALA A 102 0.43 -5.03 -7.75
C ALA A 102 1.54 -3.96 -7.74
N SER A 103 1.36 -2.92 -6.90
CA SER A 103 2.39 -1.90 -6.67
C SER A 103 3.65 -2.47 -6.01
N ASP A 104 3.52 -3.54 -5.22
CA ASP A 104 4.64 -4.20 -4.56
C ASP A 104 5.67 -4.74 -5.57
N GLU A 105 5.20 -5.39 -6.64
CA GLU A 105 6.07 -5.89 -7.72
C GLU A 105 6.68 -4.73 -8.53
N LEU A 106 5.92 -3.64 -8.73
CA LEU A 106 6.45 -2.46 -9.39
C LEU A 106 7.56 -1.78 -8.57
N ILE A 107 7.43 -1.73 -7.24
CA ILE A 107 8.48 -1.27 -6.34
C ILE A 107 9.75 -2.12 -6.50
N ASP A 108 9.62 -3.45 -6.45
CA ASP A 108 10.74 -4.38 -6.61
C ASP A 108 11.42 -4.22 -7.98
N ARG A 109 10.62 -4.07 -9.03
CA ARG A 109 11.07 -3.82 -10.40
C ARG A 109 11.89 -2.54 -10.52
N ILE A 110 11.39 -1.42 -9.96
CA ILE A 110 12.06 -0.12 -9.99
C ILE A 110 13.35 -0.18 -9.16
N VAL A 111 13.31 -0.76 -7.97
CA VAL A 111 14.50 -0.91 -7.13
C VAL A 111 15.59 -1.71 -7.85
N ARG A 112 15.25 -2.82 -8.50
CA ARG A 112 16.23 -3.63 -9.26
C ARG A 112 16.82 -2.90 -10.47
N LEU A 113 16.11 -1.94 -11.05
CA LEU A 113 16.62 -1.14 -12.18
C LEU A 113 17.56 -0.02 -11.76
N PHE A 114 17.31 0.59 -10.61
CA PHE A 114 17.92 1.88 -10.27
C PHE A 114 18.78 1.88 -9.01
N VAL A 115 18.81 0.77 -8.25
CA VAL A 115 19.64 0.68 -7.04
C VAL A 115 20.59 -0.50 -7.13
N GLU A 116 21.87 -0.22 -7.15
CA GLU A 116 22.92 -1.22 -7.13
C GLU A 116 23.45 -1.45 -5.71
N LYS A 117 24.25 -2.51 -5.55
CA LYS A 117 24.92 -2.81 -4.28
C LYS A 117 25.76 -1.64 -3.79
N GLY A 118 25.53 -1.23 -2.53
CA GLY A 118 26.24 -0.13 -1.88
C GLY A 118 25.73 1.26 -2.24
N GLU A 119 24.68 1.34 -3.07
CA GLU A 119 23.90 2.57 -3.27
C GLU A 119 22.75 2.63 -2.25
N SER A 120 22.06 3.76 -2.17
CA SER A 120 21.03 3.98 -1.16
C SER A 120 19.70 4.43 -1.71
N ALA A 121 18.66 4.15 -0.94
CA ALA A 121 17.35 4.78 -1.07
C ALA A 121 17.01 5.56 0.20
N LEU A 122 16.42 6.74 0.00
CA LEU A 122 15.97 7.63 1.06
C LEU A 122 14.45 7.59 1.16
N THR A 123 13.96 7.65 2.37
CA THR A 123 12.55 7.84 2.70
C THR A 123 12.38 8.46 4.08
N PHE A 124 11.18 8.49 4.59
CA PHE A 124 10.87 8.90 5.96
C PHE A 124 10.37 7.70 6.79
N SER A 125 10.29 7.88 8.12
CA SER A 125 9.75 6.84 9.02
C SER A 125 8.74 7.41 10.02
N PRO A 126 7.65 6.65 10.32
CA PRO A 126 7.30 5.37 9.75
C PRO A 126 6.64 5.49 8.35
N THR A 127 6.87 4.49 7.51
CA THR A 127 6.20 4.37 6.19
C THR A 127 6.06 2.90 5.79
N PHE A 128 5.54 2.64 4.58
CA PHE A 128 5.34 1.29 4.05
C PHE A 128 6.66 0.52 3.93
N SER A 129 6.65 -0.74 4.34
CA SER A 129 7.88 -1.51 4.55
C SER A 129 8.46 -2.22 3.31
N ILE A 130 7.67 -2.38 2.24
CA ILE A 130 8.12 -3.13 1.05
C ILE A 130 9.35 -2.51 0.38
N PRO A 131 9.49 -1.17 0.22
CA PRO A 131 10.71 -0.58 -0.34
C PRO A 131 11.96 -0.99 0.43
N ARG A 132 11.88 -1.01 1.78
CA ARG A 132 13.02 -1.47 2.61
C ARG A 132 13.44 -2.89 2.27
N LEU A 133 12.46 -3.81 2.12
CA LEU A 133 12.76 -5.20 1.78
C LEU A 133 13.43 -5.32 0.41
N CYS A 134 12.93 -4.59 -0.59
CA CYS A 134 13.47 -4.59 -1.94
C CYS A 134 14.91 -4.03 -1.96
N ILE A 135 15.16 -2.89 -1.29
CA ILE A 135 16.49 -2.27 -1.21
C ILE A 135 17.49 -3.20 -0.50
N LYS A 136 17.09 -3.80 0.64
CA LYS A 136 17.98 -4.72 1.38
C LYS A 136 18.30 -6.00 0.59
N ARG A 137 17.39 -6.49 -0.25
CA ARG A 137 17.64 -7.61 -1.16
C ARG A 137 18.69 -7.28 -2.24
N GLN A 138 18.76 -6.01 -2.66
CA GLN A 138 19.79 -5.49 -3.58
C GLN A 138 21.11 -5.16 -2.88
N GLU A 139 21.26 -5.48 -1.59
CA GLU A 139 22.41 -5.10 -0.77
C GLU A 139 22.62 -3.56 -0.73
N GLY A 140 21.55 -2.79 -0.91
CA GLY A 140 21.52 -1.33 -0.82
C GLY A 140 21.26 -0.82 0.60
N ASP A 141 21.57 0.46 0.84
CA ASP A 141 21.32 1.13 2.10
C ASP A 141 19.94 1.81 2.11
N TYR A 142 19.20 1.59 3.18
CA TYR A 142 17.88 2.20 3.39
C TYR A 142 17.98 3.28 4.45
N ILE A 143 17.90 4.54 4.00
CA ILE A 143 18.07 5.73 4.84
C ILE A 143 16.69 6.30 5.16
N THR A 144 16.44 6.61 6.43
CA THR A 144 15.17 7.20 6.86
C THR A 144 15.36 8.50 7.63
N VAL A 145 14.44 9.44 7.44
CA VAL A 145 14.29 10.65 8.22
C VAL A 145 12.97 10.55 8.99
N PRO A 146 12.93 10.78 10.31
CA PRO A 146 11.67 10.76 11.04
C PRO A 146 10.70 11.81 10.50
N LEU A 147 9.40 11.51 10.51
CA LEU A 147 8.37 12.52 10.30
C LEU A 147 8.43 13.56 11.43
N LEU A 148 7.94 14.76 11.15
CA LEU A 148 7.72 15.78 12.17
C LEU A 148 6.63 15.32 13.18
N SER A 149 6.59 15.94 14.37
CA SER A 149 5.61 15.60 15.42
C SER A 149 4.15 15.70 14.96
N ASN A 150 3.86 16.54 13.98
CA ASN A 150 2.56 16.69 13.34
C ASN A 150 2.31 15.71 12.18
N LEU A 151 3.11 14.65 12.06
CA LEU A 151 3.05 13.61 11.03
C LEU A 151 3.34 14.10 9.60
N GLN A 152 3.87 15.32 9.42
CA GLN A 152 4.28 15.85 8.11
C GLN A 152 5.75 15.53 7.80
N LEU A 153 6.14 15.71 6.53
CA LEU A 153 7.53 15.48 6.07
C LEU A 153 8.49 16.52 6.68
N ASP A 154 9.64 16.06 7.13
CA ASP A 154 10.79 16.93 7.38
C ASP A 154 11.57 17.13 6.07
N VAL A 155 11.08 18.05 5.24
CA VAL A 155 11.65 18.36 3.91
C VAL A 155 13.13 18.74 4.03
N LYS A 156 13.49 19.58 5.01
CA LYS A 156 14.89 20.02 5.23
C LYS A 156 15.78 18.85 5.65
N GLY A 157 15.29 18.03 6.60
CA GLY A 157 16.01 16.84 7.05
C GLY A 157 16.19 15.82 5.94
N MET A 158 15.20 15.64 5.06
CA MET A 158 15.30 14.76 3.90
C MET A 158 16.31 15.28 2.88
N MET A 159 16.26 16.56 2.51
CA MET A 159 17.22 17.18 1.56
C MET A 159 18.67 17.11 2.07
N ALA A 160 18.87 17.24 3.39
CA ALA A 160 20.20 17.12 4.01
C ALA A 160 20.80 15.69 3.92
N LYS A 161 19.98 14.68 3.55
CA LYS A 161 20.42 13.29 3.33
C LYS A 161 20.65 12.94 1.86
N PHE A 162 20.45 13.87 0.93
CA PHE A 162 20.78 13.65 -0.47
C PHE A 162 22.30 13.47 -0.62
N SER A 163 22.70 12.47 -1.40
CA SER A 163 24.10 12.18 -1.67
C SER A 163 24.26 11.54 -3.06
N ASP A 164 25.49 11.54 -3.56
CA ASP A 164 25.83 10.91 -4.86
C ASP A 164 25.58 9.40 -4.90
N LYS A 165 25.36 8.77 -3.75
CA LYS A 165 24.98 7.35 -3.65
C LYS A 165 23.48 7.14 -3.52
N THR A 166 22.69 8.18 -3.27
CA THR A 166 21.25 8.08 -3.09
C THR A 166 20.56 8.10 -4.46
N ARG A 167 20.09 6.93 -4.91
CA ARG A 167 19.49 6.74 -6.23
C ARG A 167 17.98 6.85 -6.25
N LEU A 168 17.35 6.60 -5.11
CA LEU A 168 15.90 6.50 -5.03
C LEU A 168 15.38 7.28 -3.82
N LEU A 169 14.34 8.07 -4.05
CA LEU A 169 13.52 8.71 -3.02
C LEU A 169 12.13 8.08 -3.05
N TYR A 170 11.68 7.48 -1.94
CA TYR A 170 10.34 6.90 -1.82
C TYR A 170 9.46 7.76 -0.93
N ILE A 171 8.30 8.17 -1.46
CA ILE A 171 7.28 8.96 -0.76
C ILE A 171 5.94 8.22 -0.87
N CYS A 172 5.36 7.80 0.25
CA CYS A 172 4.01 7.22 0.31
C CYS A 172 3.01 8.29 0.76
N SER A 173 2.09 8.70 -0.12
CA SER A 173 1.11 9.77 0.17
C SER A 173 -0.23 9.48 -0.51
N PRO A 174 -1.30 9.21 0.26
CA PRO A 174 -1.39 9.08 1.72
C PRO A 174 -0.52 7.99 2.31
N ASN A 175 0.11 8.28 3.46
CA ASN A 175 1.09 7.41 4.08
C ASN A 175 0.47 6.21 4.82
N ASN A 176 1.11 5.09 4.75
CA ASN A 176 0.84 3.92 5.57
C ASN A 176 2.01 3.72 6.57
N PRO A 177 1.81 3.89 7.90
CA PRO A 177 0.54 3.68 8.62
C PRO A 177 -0.19 4.94 9.08
N THR A 178 0.31 6.15 8.88
CA THR A 178 -0.22 7.38 9.51
C THR A 178 -1.50 7.90 8.87
N SER A 179 -1.89 7.37 7.69
CA SER A 179 -3.04 7.80 6.88
C SER A 179 -3.00 9.26 6.38
N THR A 180 -1.92 9.96 6.63
CA THR A 180 -1.72 11.36 6.28
C THR A 180 -1.36 11.53 4.82
N GLN A 181 -2.06 12.40 4.10
CA GLN A 181 -1.61 12.96 2.83
C GLN A 181 -0.70 14.17 3.12
N TYR A 182 0.48 14.20 2.51
CA TYR A 182 1.41 15.32 2.71
C TYR A 182 1.01 16.52 1.88
N LYS A 183 1.50 17.70 2.25
CA LYS A 183 1.31 18.92 1.46
C LYS A 183 1.92 18.73 0.07
N VAL A 184 1.19 19.12 -0.96
CA VAL A 184 1.63 18.94 -2.35
C VAL A 184 2.94 19.68 -2.61
N GLU A 185 3.11 20.87 -2.01
CA GLU A 185 4.30 21.70 -2.14
C GLU A 185 5.54 21.00 -1.58
N ASP A 186 5.42 20.28 -0.46
CA ASP A 186 6.53 19.55 0.16
C ASP A 186 6.97 18.38 -0.72
N VAL A 187 6.02 17.65 -1.31
CA VAL A 187 6.30 16.55 -2.25
C VAL A 187 6.98 17.10 -3.52
N GLU A 188 6.50 18.21 -4.05
CA GLU A 188 7.06 18.85 -5.24
C GLU A 188 8.49 19.36 -5.02
N VAL A 189 8.73 20.02 -3.87
CA VAL A 189 10.07 20.52 -3.52
C VAL A 189 11.07 19.37 -3.47
N LEU A 190 10.70 18.28 -2.80
CA LEU A 190 11.55 17.09 -2.74
C LEU A 190 11.78 16.45 -4.11
N ALA A 191 10.73 16.32 -4.92
CA ALA A 191 10.82 15.71 -6.24
C ALA A 191 11.68 16.52 -7.23
N LYS A 192 11.57 17.84 -7.20
CA LYS A 192 12.35 18.74 -8.05
C LYS A 192 13.82 18.83 -7.61
N ALA A 193 14.09 18.76 -6.31
CA ALA A 193 15.43 18.85 -5.75
C ALA A 193 16.20 17.53 -5.82
N PHE A 194 15.53 16.39 -5.87
CA PHE A 194 16.18 15.08 -5.86
C PHE A 194 16.70 14.70 -7.24
N PRO A 195 18.01 14.40 -7.39
CA PRO A 195 18.61 14.15 -8.71
C PRO A 195 18.37 12.71 -9.23
N GLY A 196 17.92 11.81 -8.40
CA GLY A 196 17.63 10.40 -8.73
C GLY A 196 16.17 10.14 -9.03
N ILE A 197 15.75 8.88 -8.95
CA ILE A 197 14.37 8.46 -9.20
C ILE A 197 13.51 8.71 -7.97
N VAL A 198 12.35 9.35 -8.16
CA VAL A 198 11.34 9.56 -7.14
C VAL A 198 10.19 8.57 -7.34
N ILE A 199 9.92 7.72 -6.37
CA ILE A 199 8.68 6.93 -6.32
C ILE A 199 7.69 7.68 -5.43
N LEU A 200 6.57 8.12 -6.01
CA LEU A 200 5.41 8.60 -5.27
C LEU A 200 4.36 7.50 -5.22
N ASP A 201 4.19 6.88 -4.06
CA ASP A 201 3.20 5.82 -3.87
C ASP A 201 1.85 6.42 -3.49
N GLU A 202 0.96 6.49 -4.47
CA GLU A 202 -0.42 6.98 -4.36
C GLU A 202 -1.44 5.83 -4.24
N ALA A 203 -1.10 4.74 -3.57
CA ALA A 203 -1.99 3.57 -3.44
C ALA A 203 -3.36 3.89 -2.80
N TYR A 204 -3.50 5.02 -2.13
CA TYR A 204 -4.73 5.44 -1.44
C TYR A 204 -5.34 6.73 -2.02
N CYS A 205 -4.89 7.19 -3.16
CA CYS A 205 -5.22 8.50 -3.72
C CYS A 205 -6.71 8.71 -4.02
N GLU A 206 -7.48 7.67 -4.33
CA GLU A 206 -8.92 7.79 -4.56
C GLU A 206 -9.69 8.21 -3.29
N PHE A 207 -9.09 7.99 -2.11
CA PHE A 207 -9.62 8.44 -0.81
C PHE A 207 -9.05 9.80 -0.38
N ALA A 208 -8.09 10.33 -1.10
CA ALA A 208 -7.31 11.53 -0.78
C ALA A 208 -7.90 12.80 -1.41
N ASP A 209 -7.20 13.91 -1.26
CA ASP A 209 -7.65 15.23 -1.69
C ASP A 209 -7.04 15.61 -3.06
N TYR A 210 -5.84 15.13 -3.39
CA TYR A 210 -5.16 15.41 -4.65
C TYR A 210 -4.36 14.21 -5.15
N SER A 211 -3.92 14.30 -6.41
CA SER A 211 -2.94 13.43 -7.06
C SER A 211 -2.00 14.24 -7.93
N LEU A 212 -0.76 13.79 -8.07
CA LEU A 212 0.20 14.39 -8.99
C LEU A 212 0.19 13.78 -10.40
N VAL A 213 -0.65 12.78 -10.68
CA VAL A 213 -0.79 12.21 -12.04
C VAL A 213 -1.07 13.28 -13.11
N PRO A 214 -2.00 14.25 -12.93
CA PRO A 214 -2.24 15.29 -13.95
C PRO A 214 -1.03 16.17 -14.27
N ARG A 215 -0.05 16.21 -13.34
CA ARG A 215 1.15 17.02 -13.43
C ARG A 215 2.42 16.20 -13.64
N ILE A 216 2.33 14.92 -13.99
CA ILE A 216 3.49 14.02 -14.13
C ILE A 216 4.55 14.54 -15.11
N LYS A 217 4.14 15.28 -16.15
CA LYS A 217 5.05 15.88 -17.13
C LYS A 217 6.02 16.91 -16.53
N GLU A 218 5.70 17.48 -15.37
CA GLU A 218 6.57 18.43 -14.66
C GLU A 218 7.71 17.75 -13.90
N PHE A 219 7.65 16.41 -13.74
CA PHE A 219 8.57 15.62 -12.93
C PHE A 219 9.20 14.49 -13.76
N PRO A 220 10.26 14.78 -14.53
CA PRO A 220 10.83 13.79 -15.46
C PRO A 220 11.43 12.56 -14.78
N ASN A 221 11.76 12.65 -13.49
CA ASN A 221 12.34 11.58 -12.68
C ASN A 221 11.32 10.89 -11.74
N MET A 222 10.02 11.23 -11.84
CA MET A 222 8.99 10.67 -10.95
C MET A 222 8.28 9.48 -11.58
N ILE A 223 8.05 8.46 -10.74
CA ILE A 223 7.18 7.31 -11.01
C ILE A 223 6.07 7.30 -9.95
N ILE A 224 4.82 7.50 -10.35
CA ILE A 224 3.66 7.46 -9.47
C ILE A 224 3.08 6.05 -9.48
N LEU A 225 2.97 5.42 -8.31
CA LEU A 225 2.40 4.08 -8.18
C LEU A 225 0.93 4.15 -7.80
N ARG A 226 0.14 3.25 -8.38
CA ARG A 226 -1.30 3.08 -8.13
C ARG A 226 -1.65 1.60 -8.03
N THR A 227 -2.79 1.29 -7.43
CA THR A 227 -3.19 -0.10 -7.22
C THR A 227 -4.70 -0.30 -7.32
N PHE A 228 -5.11 -1.44 -7.85
CA PHE A 228 -6.50 -1.89 -7.78
C PHE A 228 -6.86 -2.56 -6.44
N SER A 229 -5.87 -2.76 -5.57
CA SER A 229 -6.07 -3.47 -4.30
C SER A 229 -6.91 -2.69 -3.28
N LYS A 230 -6.97 -1.34 -3.38
CA LYS A 230 -7.58 -0.47 -2.37
C LYS A 230 -8.94 0.03 -2.84
N ALA A 231 -9.02 1.15 -3.54
CA ALA A 231 -10.31 1.74 -3.95
C ALA A 231 -11.16 0.79 -4.80
N PHE A 232 -10.57 0.07 -5.73
CA PHE A 232 -11.26 -0.89 -6.59
C PHE A 232 -11.65 -2.21 -5.89
N GLY A 233 -11.18 -2.47 -4.65
CA GLY A 233 -11.53 -3.67 -3.90
C GLY A 233 -11.05 -4.99 -4.55
N LEU A 234 -9.96 -4.96 -5.32
CA LEU A 234 -9.41 -6.12 -6.04
C LEU A 234 -8.09 -6.62 -5.42
N ALA A 235 -7.95 -6.56 -4.11
CA ALA A 235 -6.72 -6.96 -3.41
C ALA A 235 -6.24 -8.38 -3.74
N ALA A 236 -7.16 -9.31 -3.95
CA ALA A 236 -6.86 -10.71 -4.28
C ALA A 236 -6.29 -10.89 -5.69
N LEU A 237 -6.56 -9.99 -6.62
CA LEU A 237 -6.11 -10.10 -8.02
C LEU A 237 -4.68 -9.61 -8.25
N ARG A 238 -4.09 -8.92 -7.27
CA ARG A 238 -2.72 -8.44 -7.38
C ARG A 238 -2.48 -7.61 -8.65
N LEU A 239 -3.25 -6.54 -8.87
CA LEU A 239 -3.12 -5.63 -10.00
C LEU A 239 -2.70 -4.25 -9.54
N GLY A 240 -1.67 -3.69 -10.19
CA GLY A 240 -1.21 -2.33 -9.98
C GLY A 240 -0.69 -1.70 -11.27
N TYR A 241 -0.46 -0.41 -11.23
CA TYR A 241 0.12 0.31 -12.36
C TYR A 241 0.98 1.48 -11.88
N ALA A 242 1.88 1.92 -12.76
CA ALA A 242 2.67 3.12 -12.56
C ALA A 242 2.43 4.12 -13.70
N VAL A 243 2.62 5.39 -13.38
CA VAL A 243 2.58 6.51 -14.32
C VAL A 243 3.92 7.24 -14.24
N ALA A 244 4.58 7.45 -15.36
CA ALA A 244 5.84 8.18 -15.46
C ALA A 244 5.93 8.91 -16.79
N ASN A 245 6.99 9.71 -17.02
CA ASN A 245 7.24 10.16 -18.38
C ASN A 245 7.46 8.97 -19.33
N GLN A 246 7.27 9.19 -20.64
CA GLN A 246 7.29 8.12 -21.65
C GLN A 246 8.59 7.31 -21.65
N GLU A 247 9.75 7.96 -21.55
CA GLU A 247 11.06 7.32 -21.57
C GLU A 247 11.23 6.39 -20.35
N LEU A 248 10.97 6.92 -19.16
CA LEU A 248 11.08 6.18 -17.91
C LEU A 248 10.06 5.04 -17.84
N ALA A 249 8.83 5.28 -18.25
CA ALA A 249 7.78 4.25 -18.36
C ALA A 249 8.20 3.13 -19.30
N LYS A 250 8.80 3.45 -20.46
CA LYS A 250 9.32 2.47 -21.42
C LYS A 250 10.39 1.58 -20.78
N ILE A 251 11.36 2.18 -20.09
CA ILE A 251 12.42 1.40 -19.41
C ILE A 251 11.82 0.46 -18.36
N VAL A 252 10.94 0.95 -17.49
CA VAL A 252 10.32 0.12 -16.44
C VAL A 252 9.43 -0.98 -17.03
N ARG A 253 8.75 -0.73 -18.16
CA ARG A 253 7.89 -1.69 -18.83
C ARG A 253 8.67 -2.79 -19.56
N GLU A 254 9.82 -2.45 -20.20
CA GLU A 254 10.49 -3.35 -21.12
C GLU A 254 11.74 -4.02 -20.54
N LYS A 255 12.43 -3.41 -19.60
CA LYS A 255 13.76 -3.87 -19.14
C LYS A 255 13.72 -4.66 -17.83
N ALA A 256 12.67 -4.56 -17.06
CA ALA A 256 12.61 -5.19 -15.74
C ALA A 256 11.75 -6.44 -15.65
N PRO A 257 10.57 -6.54 -16.33
CA PRO A 257 9.67 -7.66 -16.10
C PRO A 257 10.12 -8.93 -16.83
N LEU A 258 9.73 -10.08 -16.26
CA LEU A 258 9.64 -11.32 -17.03
C LEU A 258 8.46 -11.24 -18.00
N PRO A 259 8.44 -12.08 -19.07
CA PRO A 259 7.33 -12.14 -19.99
C PRO A 259 5.99 -12.41 -19.27
N TYR A 260 4.95 -11.69 -19.65
CA TYR A 260 3.58 -11.88 -19.17
C TYR A 260 3.43 -11.87 -17.62
N PRO A 261 3.87 -10.81 -16.93
CA PRO A 261 3.95 -10.79 -15.46
C PRO A 261 2.57 -10.78 -14.77
N VAL A 262 1.50 -10.47 -15.49
CA VAL A 262 0.12 -10.39 -14.99
C VAL A 262 -0.77 -11.33 -15.80
N SER A 263 -1.62 -12.11 -15.14
CA SER A 263 -2.51 -13.08 -15.79
C SER A 263 -3.59 -12.41 -16.65
N ALA A 264 -4.06 -13.09 -17.70
CA ALA A 264 -5.17 -12.63 -18.55
C ALA A 264 -6.42 -12.30 -17.73
N PHE A 265 -6.78 -13.15 -16.78
CA PHE A 265 -7.93 -12.93 -15.90
C PHE A 265 -7.81 -11.62 -15.11
N THR A 266 -6.65 -11.37 -14.49
CA THR A 266 -6.38 -10.15 -13.73
C THR A 266 -6.46 -8.90 -14.60
N LEU A 267 -5.85 -8.94 -15.80
CA LEU A 267 -5.86 -7.82 -16.74
C LEU A 267 -7.28 -7.48 -17.21
N ARG A 268 -8.04 -8.48 -17.63
CA ARG A 268 -9.42 -8.30 -18.10
C ARG A 268 -10.35 -7.86 -16.98
N MET A 269 -10.19 -8.40 -15.76
CA MET A 269 -10.98 -7.94 -14.62
C MET A 269 -10.68 -6.47 -14.27
N GLY A 270 -9.41 -6.05 -14.35
CA GLY A 270 -9.03 -4.65 -14.22
C GLY A 270 -9.72 -3.76 -15.25
N ALA A 271 -9.71 -4.18 -16.52
CA ALA A 271 -10.38 -3.49 -17.62
C ALA A 271 -11.90 -3.39 -17.40
N LYS A 272 -12.57 -4.49 -17.03
CA LYS A 272 -14.01 -4.48 -16.68
C LYS A 272 -14.35 -3.58 -15.50
N MET A 273 -13.46 -3.48 -14.49
CA MET A 273 -13.67 -2.57 -13.35
C MET A 273 -13.54 -1.10 -13.77
N LEU A 274 -12.68 -0.77 -14.76
CA LEU A 274 -12.60 0.58 -15.32
C LEU A 274 -13.85 0.94 -16.12
N ASP A 275 -14.50 -0.02 -16.80
CA ASP A 275 -15.81 0.18 -17.44
C ASP A 275 -16.94 0.40 -16.39
N ASN A 276 -16.70 0.04 -15.13
CA ASN A 276 -17.63 0.16 -14.02
C ASN A 276 -17.07 1.06 -12.90
N VAL A 277 -16.36 2.12 -13.26
CA VAL A 277 -15.67 3.02 -12.30
C VAL A 277 -16.63 3.61 -11.28
N ASP A 278 -17.91 3.80 -11.62
CA ASP A 278 -18.95 4.30 -10.72
C ASP A 278 -19.12 3.45 -9.45
N LEU A 279 -18.92 2.12 -9.56
CA LEU A 279 -18.95 1.22 -8.39
C LEU A 279 -17.85 1.57 -7.41
N MET A 280 -16.65 1.81 -7.92
CA MET A 280 -15.50 2.23 -7.12
C MET A 280 -15.77 3.60 -6.49
N GLN A 281 -16.21 4.58 -7.27
CA GLN A 281 -16.50 5.93 -6.77
C GLN A 281 -17.59 5.94 -5.69
N GLN A 282 -18.65 5.13 -5.84
CA GLN A 282 -19.68 4.95 -4.82
C GLN A 282 -19.10 4.37 -3.54
N SER A 283 -18.26 3.31 -3.65
CA SER A 283 -17.62 2.69 -2.48
C SER A 283 -16.67 3.66 -1.77
N VAL A 284 -15.91 4.47 -2.52
CA VAL A 284 -15.03 5.51 -1.96
C VAL A 284 -15.82 6.57 -1.18
N ARG A 285 -16.96 7.03 -1.72
CA ARG A 285 -17.84 7.96 -0.99
C ARG A 285 -18.33 7.36 0.33
N GLN A 286 -18.73 6.10 0.32
CA GLN A 286 -19.16 5.38 1.53
C GLN A 286 -18.02 5.29 2.57
N VAL A 287 -16.80 4.91 2.13
CA VAL A 287 -15.62 4.87 2.99
C VAL A 287 -15.35 6.24 3.62
N LYS A 288 -15.38 7.32 2.83
CA LYS A 288 -15.13 8.69 3.34
C LYS A 288 -16.16 9.08 4.41
N LEU A 289 -17.45 8.75 4.20
CA LEU A 289 -18.51 9.00 5.17
C LEU A 289 -18.30 8.19 6.47
N GLU A 290 -18.06 6.90 6.36
CA GLU A 290 -17.84 6.04 7.52
C GLU A 290 -16.54 6.34 8.24
N ARG A 291 -15.50 6.79 7.53
CA ARG A 291 -14.24 7.27 8.12
C ARG A 291 -14.51 8.43 9.09
N GLY A 292 -15.25 9.43 8.66
CA GLY A 292 -15.59 10.58 9.53
C GLY A 292 -16.39 10.17 10.77
N LYS A 293 -17.38 9.27 10.61
CA LYS A 293 -18.15 8.73 11.74
C LYS A 293 -17.26 7.94 12.71
N LEU A 294 -16.37 7.10 12.18
CA LEU A 294 -15.48 6.27 12.98
C LEU A 294 -14.48 7.12 13.76
N ILE A 295 -13.86 8.14 13.15
CA ILE A 295 -12.96 9.09 13.83
C ILE A 295 -13.69 9.75 15.01
N LYS A 296 -14.89 10.28 14.76
CA LYS A 296 -15.71 10.92 15.81
C LYS A 296 -16.00 9.95 16.96
N ALA A 297 -16.50 8.76 16.65
CA ALA A 297 -16.91 7.78 17.66
C ALA A 297 -15.70 7.25 18.48
N LEU A 298 -14.51 7.13 17.88
CA LEU A 298 -13.30 6.72 18.58
C LEU A 298 -12.79 7.84 19.50
N ASN A 299 -12.84 9.09 19.07
CA ASN A 299 -12.42 10.25 19.89
C ASN A 299 -13.40 10.60 21.02
N GLU A 300 -14.59 10.00 21.07
CA GLU A 300 -15.51 10.05 22.20
C GLU A 300 -15.13 9.04 23.32
N ILE A 301 -14.15 8.16 23.09
CA ILE A 301 -13.68 7.18 24.07
C ILE A 301 -12.50 7.77 24.84
N GLU A 302 -12.61 7.88 26.16
CA GLU A 302 -11.51 8.31 27.01
C GLU A 302 -10.28 7.40 26.82
N GLY A 303 -9.11 8.00 26.63
CA GLY A 303 -7.86 7.27 26.40
C GLY A 303 -7.67 6.71 25.00
N VAL A 304 -8.52 7.11 24.02
CA VAL A 304 -8.36 6.79 22.61
C VAL A 304 -8.24 8.07 21.78
N GLU A 305 -7.22 8.13 20.92
CA GLU A 305 -7.00 9.23 19.99
C GLU A 305 -6.98 8.66 18.55
N ALA A 306 -7.95 9.01 17.73
CA ALA A 306 -8.01 8.69 16.32
C ALA A 306 -7.63 9.93 15.48
N PHE A 307 -6.69 9.76 14.56
CA PHE A 307 -6.15 10.84 13.75
C PHE A 307 -6.93 11.05 12.46
N ASP A 308 -6.89 12.26 11.93
CA ASP A 308 -7.42 12.56 10.60
C ASP A 308 -6.74 11.70 9.54
N SER A 309 -7.51 11.39 8.48
CA SER A 309 -7.08 10.43 7.48
C SER A 309 -7.51 10.85 6.08
N GLN A 310 -6.60 10.66 5.11
CA GLN A 310 -6.87 10.75 3.67
C GLN A 310 -6.77 9.36 2.99
N ALA A 311 -6.96 8.27 3.77
CA ALA A 311 -6.93 6.88 3.30
C ALA A 311 -8.22 6.13 3.65
N ASN A 312 -8.30 4.84 3.37
CA ASN A 312 -9.37 3.95 3.83
C ASN A 312 -9.06 3.26 5.18
N PHE A 313 -8.21 3.86 5.97
CA PHE A 313 -7.83 3.41 7.30
C PHE A 313 -7.43 4.60 8.17
N LEU A 314 -7.34 4.39 9.46
CA LEU A 314 -6.97 5.39 10.47
C LEU A 314 -5.69 4.94 11.19
N MET A 315 -4.90 5.91 11.67
CA MET A 315 -4.02 5.73 12.80
C MET A 315 -4.82 6.00 14.08
N VAL A 316 -4.70 5.12 15.06
CA VAL A 316 -5.35 5.24 16.37
C VAL A 316 -4.32 4.96 17.45
N ASN A 317 -4.21 5.84 18.45
CA ASN A 317 -3.37 5.64 19.64
C ASN A 317 -4.26 5.37 20.85
N THR A 318 -3.83 4.47 21.75
CA THR A 318 -4.56 4.16 22.98
C THR A 318 -3.71 4.49 24.21
N GLN A 319 -4.35 4.86 25.32
CA GLN A 319 -3.65 5.08 26.59
C GLN A 319 -3.12 3.75 27.15
N LYS A 320 -3.92 2.67 27.06
CA LYS A 320 -3.51 1.33 27.45
C LYS A 320 -2.48 0.75 26.49
N LEU A 321 -1.67 -0.17 27.00
CA LEU A 321 -0.60 -0.80 26.24
C LEU A 321 -1.15 -1.52 24.99
N ALA A 322 -0.52 -1.29 23.85
CA ALA A 322 -0.95 -1.84 22.57
C ALA A 322 -1.03 -3.38 22.57
N ASP A 323 -0.17 -4.06 23.31
CA ASP A 323 -0.20 -5.53 23.42
C ASP A 323 -1.44 -6.00 24.17
N GLU A 324 -1.79 -5.37 25.28
CA GLU A 324 -2.99 -5.67 26.07
C GLU A 324 -4.27 -5.43 25.25
N VAL A 325 -4.37 -4.25 24.63
CA VAL A 325 -5.53 -3.90 23.77
C VAL A 325 -5.66 -4.87 22.62
N ASN A 326 -4.56 -5.22 21.95
CA ASN A 326 -4.56 -6.18 20.84
C ASN A 326 -5.02 -7.57 21.27
N GLU A 327 -4.55 -8.07 22.41
CA GLU A 327 -4.96 -9.36 22.96
C GLU A 327 -6.47 -9.39 23.29
N LYS A 328 -6.96 -8.34 23.98
CA LYS A 328 -8.39 -8.21 24.33
C LYS A 328 -9.28 -8.10 23.09
N LEU A 329 -8.84 -7.40 22.04
CA LEU A 329 -9.55 -7.33 20.76
C LEU A 329 -9.57 -8.67 20.02
N LEU A 330 -8.42 -9.37 19.96
CA LEU A 330 -8.34 -10.69 19.33
C LEU A 330 -9.25 -11.71 20.02
N LYS A 331 -9.35 -11.71 21.36
CA LYS A 331 -10.29 -12.55 22.11
C LYS A 331 -11.76 -12.26 21.78
N ARG A 332 -12.08 -11.07 21.27
CA ARG A 332 -13.40 -10.66 20.78
C ARG A 332 -13.57 -10.89 19.26
N GLY A 333 -12.60 -11.52 18.61
CA GLY A 333 -12.62 -11.76 17.17
C GLY A 333 -12.37 -10.51 16.32
N ILE A 334 -11.78 -9.46 16.88
CA ILE A 334 -11.48 -8.20 16.16
C ILE A 334 -9.98 -8.14 15.84
N MET A 335 -9.65 -8.03 14.56
CA MET A 335 -8.29 -8.03 14.05
C MET A 335 -7.90 -6.63 13.58
N LEU A 336 -6.99 -5.97 14.28
CA LEU A 336 -6.35 -4.73 13.87
C LEU A 336 -4.88 -4.98 13.49
N LYS A 337 -4.24 -4.00 12.85
CA LYS A 337 -2.78 -4.01 12.70
C LYS A 337 -2.14 -3.25 13.86
N LYS A 338 -1.67 -3.98 14.88
CA LYS A 338 -0.83 -3.39 15.94
C LYS A 338 0.44 -2.83 15.29
N TRP A 339 0.77 -1.58 15.62
CA TRP A 339 2.01 -0.94 15.17
C TRP A 339 2.98 -0.71 16.32
N GLY A 340 2.46 -0.32 17.48
CA GLY A 340 3.26 0.07 18.65
C GLY A 340 3.65 1.54 18.59
N LYS A 341 4.94 1.85 18.67
CA LYS A 341 5.42 3.23 18.72
C LYS A 341 5.45 3.89 17.33
N ILE A 342 4.84 5.08 17.25
CA ILE A 342 4.94 6.00 16.12
C ILE A 342 5.27 7.38 16.68
N LEU A 343 6.49 7.88 16.49
CA LEU A 343 6.99 9.14 17.04
C LEU A 343 6.78 9.22 18.56
N GLN A 344 6.01 10.20 19.04
CA GLN A 344 5.65 10.37 20.44
C GLN A 344 4.51 9.47 20.93
N TYR A 345 3.80 8.80 20.03
CA TYR A 345 2.67 7.91 20.32
C TYR A 345 3.14 6.49 20.53
N ASN A 346 2.86 5.89 21.70
CA ASN A 346 3.46 4.61 22.08
C ASN A 346 2.60 3.38 21.77
N ASN A 347 1.28 3.55 21.63
CA ASN A 347 0.32 2.45 21.55
C ASN A 347 -0.54 2.53 20.29
N CYS A 348 0.10 2.64 19.12
CA CYS A 348 -0.58 2.87 17.86
C CYS A 348 -1.08 1.58 17.21
N PHE A 349 -2.26 1.73 16.61
CA PHE A 349 -2.89 0.76 15.72
C PHE A 349 -3.18 1.41 14.37
N ARG A 350 -3.13 0.62 13.31
CA ARG A 350 -3.74 0.97 12.04
C ARG A 350 -5.05 0.22 11.92
N VAL A 351 -6.13 0.95 11.69
CA VAL A 351 -7.51 0.48 11.69
C VAL A 351 -8.12 0.72 10.31
N THR A 352 -8.48 -0.33 9.59
CA THR A 352 -9.23 -0.21 8.33
C THR A 352 -10.62 0.35 8.61
N VAL A 353 -11.13 1.25 7.77
CA VAL A 353 -12.53 1.69 7.80
C VAL A 353 -13.39 0.53 7.29
N GLY A 354 -14.07 -0.15 8.21
CA GLY A 354 -14.94 -1.29 7.93
C GLY A 354 -16.37 -0.88 7.61
N LEU A 355 -17.22 -1.88 7.37
CA LEU A 355 -18.66 -1.67 7.27
C LEU A 355 -19.23 -1.13 8.60
N PRO A 356 -20.37 -0.42 8.60
CA PRO A 356 -20.91 0.22 9.80
C PRO A 356 -21.00 -0.70 11.02
N GLU A 357 -21.46 -1.93 10.82
CA GLU A 357 -21.55 -2.95 11.88
C GLU A 357 -20.19 -3.41 12.41
N MET A 358 -19.15 -3.42 11.58
CA MET A 358 -17.78 -3.75 11.99
C MET A 358 -17.18 -2.61 12.81
N ASN A 359 -17.39 -1.39 12.37
CA ASN A 359 -16.94 -0.19 13.06
C ASN A 359 -17.61 -0.06 14.44
N ALA A 360 -18.93 -0.31 14.51
CA ALA A 360 -19.68 -0.29 15.78
C ALA A 360 -19.15 -1.33 16.79
N LYS A 361 -18.85 -2.55 16.34
CA LYS A 361 -18.24 -3.59 17.19
C LYS A 361 -16.87 -3.19 17.71
N LEU A 362 -16.04 -2.55 16.87
CA LEU A 362 -14.73 -2.05 17.28
C LEU A 362 -14.87 -0.96 18.36
N VAL A 363 -15.74 0.03 18.13
CA VAL A 363 -15.97 1.15 19.06
C VAL A 363 -16.44 0.63 20.41
N GLU A 364 -17.43 -0.28 20.42
CA GLU A 364 -17.94 -0.88 21.65
C GLU A 364 -16.86 -1.67 22.41
N ALA A 365 -16.07 -2.49 21.68
CA ALA A 365 -14.97 -3.24 22.28
C ALA A 365 -13.91 -2.34 22.90
N LEU A 366 -13.53 -1.23 22.22
CA LEU A 366 -12.54 -0.29 22.74
C LEU A 366 -13.09 0.46 23.96
N LYS A 367 -14.36 0.88 23.98
CA LYS A 367 -15.01 1.47 25.17
C LYS A 367 -14.85 0.57 26.39
N GLN A 368 -15.24 -0.71 26.26
CA GLN A 368 -15.11 -1.68 27.36
C GLN A 368 -13.65 -1.86 27.79
N ILE A 369 -12.73 -2.02 26.81
CA ILE A 369 -11.31 -2.25 27.11
C ILE A 369 -10.69 -1.05 27.84
N GLN A 370 -11.05 0.17 27.48
CA GLN A 370 -10.49 1.38 28.13
C GLN A 370 -11.10 1.61 29.52
N SER A 371 -12.34 1.18 29.79
CA SER A 371 -13.00 1.31 31.10
C SER A 371 -12.56 0.25 32.13
N ASP A 372 -12.07 -0.95 31.69
CA ASP A 372 -11.50 -2.01 32.53
C ASP A 372 -10.18 -1.61 33.19
#